data_d6f7ff7d2d1925c387db3213843ceb53
#
_entry.id   d6f7ff7d2d1925c387db3213843ceb53
#
_cell.length_a   1.000
_cell.length_b   1.000
_cell.length_c   1.000
_cell.angle_alpha   90.00
_cell.angle_beta   90.00
_cell.angle_gamma   90.00
#
_symmetry.space_group_name_H-M   'P 1'
#
loop_
_entity.id
_entity.type
_entity.pdbx_description
1 polymer ?
#
loop_
_entity_poly.entity_id
_entity_poly.type
_entity_poly.pdbx_seq_one_letter_code
_entity_poly.pdbx_strand_id
1 'polypeptide(L)'
;MYIAIDAGSSFLKFGLIDVSCGNVSVVEKERRAVVRAATPHPYQYEYDVENIAAEVRGYIDRTAARMPVEGILITTQMHGSVLKNTQSGETSNYLSWQDERCLAVRDGESSLDRLRRIIPADVIALSGMRLKCEMALCNLYAKAAEEELDLSHGYEVFTLGSYIIN
;
A
#
# COMPACT_ATOMS: atom_id res chain seq x y z
N MET A 1 17.12 2.58 21.50
CA MET A 1 15.65 2.44 21.32
C MET A 1 15.31 2.23 19.86
N TYR A 2 14.27 1.43 19.58
CA TYR A 2 13.79 1.19 18.21
C TYR A 2 12.35 1.65 18.07
N ILE A 3 12.02 2.21 16.90
CA ILE A 3 10.64 2.51 16.52
C ILE A 3 10.10 1.32 15.75
N ALA A 4 8.91 0.82 16.12
CA ALA A 4 8.17 -0.18 15.37
C ALA A 4 6.91 0.44 14.78
N ILE A 5 6.66 0.22 13.51
CA ILE A 5 5.51 0.75 12.76
C ILE A 5 4.80 -0.41 12.07
N ASP A 6 3.49 -0.52 12.29
CA ASP A 6 2.60 -1.43 11.57
C ASP A 6 1.55 -0.59 10.82
N ALA A 7 1.75 -0.44 9.52
CA ALA A 7 0.83 0.27 8.63
C ALA A 7 -0.23 -0.72 8.09
N GLY A 8 -1.24 -0.99 8.92
CA GLY A 8 -2.37 -1.85 8.59
C GLY A 8 -3.47 -1.14 7.82
N SER A 9 -4.51 -1.89 7.42
CA SER A 9 -5.65 -1.34 6.67
C SER A 9 -6.63 -0.51 7.52
N SER A 10 -6.69 -0.75 8.82
CA SER A 10 -7.60 -0.03 9.72
C SER A 10 -6.88 0.96 10.62
N PHE A 11 -5.64 0.66 10.98
CA PHE A 11 -4.85 1.47 11.90
C PHE A 11 -3.39 1.51 11.49
N LEU A 12 -2.78 2.69 11.62
CA LEU A 12 -1.34 2.83 11.82
C LEU A 12 -1.07 2.59 13.30
N LYS A 13 -0.19 1.67 13.61
CA LYS A 13 0.23 1.38 14.98
C LYS A 13 1.71 1.71 15.10
N PHE A 14 2.04 2.37 16.17
CA PHE A 14 3.39 2.79 16.49
C PHE A 14 3.79 2.23 17.84
N GLY A 15 5.03 1.81 17.97
CA GLY A 15 5.60 1.33 19.21
C GLY A 15 7.02 1.86 19.40
N LEU A 16 7.36 2.19 20.63
CA LEU A 16 8.73 2.40 21.06
C LEU A 16 9.19 1.15 21.77
N ILE A 17 10.30 0.58 21.31
CA ILE A 17 10.82 -0.70 21.77
C ILE A 17 12.20 -0.47 22.41
N ASP A 18 12.38 -0.97 23.63
CA ASP A 18 13.67 -1.13 24.25
C ASP A 18 14.18 -2.55 24.03
N VAL A 19 15.43 -2.64 23.52
CA VAL A 19 16.15 -3.90 23.35
C VAL A 19 17.39 -3.82 24.20
N SER A 20 17.27 -4.25 25.46
CA SER A 20 18.38 -4.24 26.42
C SER A 20 18.58 -5.62 27.04
N CYS A 21 19.84 -6.01 27.22
CA CYS A 21 20.25 -7.26 27.89
C CYS A 21 19.56 -8.52 27.32
N GLY A 22 19.27 -8.56 26.01
CA GLY A 22 18.60 -9.69 25.36
C GLY A 22 17.08 -9.75 25.58
N ASN A 23 16.51 -8.76 26.25
CA ASN A 23 15.06 -8.61 26.44
C ASN A 23 14.50 -7.55 25.49
N VAL A 24 13.26 -7.77 25.06
CA VAL A 24 12.49 -6.82 24.24
C VAL A 24 11.28 -6.37 25.04
N SER A 25 11.15 -5.07 25.25
CA SER A 25 10.00 -4.49 25.92
C SER A 25 9.40 -3.33 25.13
N VAL A 26 8.07 -3.22 25.19
CA VAL A 26 7.35 -2.11 24.55
C VAL A 26 7.17 -1.01 25.58
N VAL A 27 7.81 0.14 25.34
CA VAL A 27 7.83 1.29 26.25
C VAL A 27 6.62 2.20 26.01
N GLU A 28 6.31 2.47 24.76
CA GLU A 28 5.16 3.30 24.36
C GLU A 28 4.40 2.65 23.23
N LYS A 29 3.09 2.92 23.16
CA LYS A 29 2.21 2.52 22.07
C LYS A 29 1.30 3.67 21.66
N GLU A 30 1.16 3.87 20.36
CA GLU A 30 0.21 4.82 19.77
C GLU A 30 -0.50 4.15 18.59
N ARG A 31 -1.73 4.56 18.31
CA ARG A 31 -2.44 4.15 17.10
C ARG A 31 -3.23 5.31 16.50
N ARG A 32 -3.31 5.34 15.17
CA ARG A 32 -4.13 6.27 14.40
C ARG A 32 -5.04 5.46 13.47
N ALA A 33 -6.29 5.88 13.35
CA ALA A 33 -7.17 5.28 12.35
C ALA A 33 -6.70 5.68 10.95
N VAL A 34 -6.66 4.70 10.04
CA VAL A 34 -6.47 4.99 8.62
C VAL A 34 -7.82 5.38 8.03
N VAL A 35 -7.88 6.54 7.40
CA VAL A 35 -9.10 7.07 6.81
C VAL A 35 -9.17 6.68 5.34
N ARG A 36 -10.24 5.98 4.97
CA ARG A 36 -10.53 5.65 3.58
C ARG A 36 -10.82 6.92 2.80
N ALA A 37 -10.22 7.08 1.64
CA ALA A 37 -10.52 8.15 0.72
C ALA A 37 -11.95 8.03 0.17
N ALA A 38 -12.57 9.16 -0.15
CA ALA A 38 -13.83 9.14 -0.88
C ALA A 38 -13.59 8.63 -2.30
N THR A 39 -14.36 7.64 -2.71
CA THR A 39 -14.25 7.01 -4.03
C THR A 39 -15.63 6.97 -4.72
N PRO A 40 -15.69 6.99 -6.06
CA PRO A 40 -16.94 6.96 -6.81
C PRO A 40 -17.81 5.73 -6.53
N HIS A 41 -17.19 4.60 -6.21
CA HIS A 41 -17.89 3.33 -6.03
C HIS A 41 -17.56 2.66 -4.69
N PRO A 42 -18.53 1.98 -4.05
CA PRO A 42 -18.35 1.37 -2.74
C PRO A 42 -17.33 0.21 -2.71
N TYR A 43 -17.07 -0.41 -3.87
CA TYR A 43 -16.08 -1.49 -4.02
C TYR A 43 -14.65 -0.98 -4.22
N GLN A 44 -14.44 0.33 -4.37
CA GLN A 44 -13.11 0.93 -4.45
C GLN A 44 -12.60 1.28 -3.06
N TYR A 45 -11.46 0.71 -2.69
CA TYR A 45 -10.81 0.90 -1.38
C TYR A 45 -9.47 1.59 -1.56
N GLU A 46 -9.49 2.90 -1.42
CA GLU A 46 -8.30 3.74 -1.51
C GLU A 46 -8.05 4.47 -0.21
N TYR A 47 -6.79 4.75 0.07
CA TYR A 47 -6.36 5.52 1.23
C TYR A 47 -5.40 6.62 0.82
N ASP A 48 -5.50 7.78 1.46
CA ASP A 48 -4.57 8.90 1.26
C ASP A 48 -3.17 8.49 1.73
N VAL A 49 -2.30 8.18 0.76
CA VAL A 49 -0.95 7.71 1.04
C VAL A 49 -0.04 8.80 1.59
N GLU A 50 -0.26 10.06 1.19
CA GLU A 50 0.50 11.20 1.70
C GLU A 50 0.20 11.45 3.18
N ASN A 51 -1.07 11.30 3.58
CA ASN A 51 -1.46 11.37 4.99
C ASN A 51 -0.81 10.23 5.79
N ILE A 52 -0.85 8.99 5.26
CA ILE A 52 -0.18 7.85 5.91
C ILE A 52 1.33 8.12 6.10
N ALA A 53 2.00 8.59 5.06
CA ALA A 53 3.43 8.89 5.12
C ALA A 53 3.73 10.06 6.09
N ALA A 54 2.88 11.08 6.12
CA ALA A 54 3.01 12.21 7.04
C ALA A 54 2.85 11.78 8.51
N GLU A 55 1.87 10.92 8.82
CA GLU A 55 1.69 10.37 10.18
C GLU A 55 2.90 9.54 10.62
N VAL A 56 3.45 8.72 9.70
CA VAL A 56 4.66 7.93 9.97
C VAL A 56 5.86 8.85 10.24
N ARG A 57 6.13 9.80 9.35
CA ARG A 57 7.23 10.78 9.54
C ARG A 57 7.06 11.56 10.84
N GLY A 58 5.85 12.06 11.09
CA GLY A 58 5.56 12.82 12.30
C GLY A 58 5.79 12.04 13.59
N TYR A 59 5.50 10.72 13.61
CA TYR A 59 5.81 9.88 14.77
C TYR A 59 7.33 9.70 14.95
N ILE A 60 8.04 9.44 13.85
CA ILE A 60 9.52 9.29 13.87
C ILE A 60 10.16 10.56 14.40
N ASP A 61 9.80 11.73 13.86
CA ASP A 61 10.38 13.03 14.23
C ASP A 61 10.12 13.37 15.70
N ARG A 62 8.88 13.20 16.17
CA ARG A 62 8.55 13.45 17.59
C ARG A 62 9.32 12.52 18.54
N THR A 63 9.54 11.28 18.14
CA THR A 63 10.25 10.30 18.95
C THR A 63 11.76 10.61 18.95
N ALA A 64 12.34 10.86 17.79
CA ALA A 64 13.76 11.19 17.65
C ALA A 64 14.15 12.50 18.37
N ALA A 65 13.24 13.46 18.45
CA ALA A 65 13.45 14.70 19.21
C ALA A 65 13.53 14.48 20.73
N ARG A 66 12.98 13.37 21.26
CA ARG A 66 12.94 13.08 22.69
C ARG A 66 14.06 12.14 23.16
N MET A 67 14.52 11.27 22.26
CA MET A 67 15.47 10.23 22.62
C MET A 67 16.23 9.68 21.41
N PRO A 68 17.41 9.06 21.62
CA PRO A 68 18.17 8.40 20.57
C PRO A 68 17.39 7.21 19.98
N VAL A 69 17.22 7.20 18.66
CA VAL A 69 16.62 6.09 17.89
C VAL A 69 17.74 5.37 17.14
N GLU A 70 17.90 4.08 17.39
CA GLU A 70 18.93 3.22 16.79
C GLU A 70 18.46 2.58 15.48
N GLY A 71 17.13 2.44 15.32
CA GLY A 71 16.57 1.87 14.12
C GLY A 71 15.05 1.93 14.08
N ILE A 72 14.52 1.69 12.88
CA ILE A 72 13.09 1.72 12.59
C ILE A 72 12.72 0.38 11.93
N LEU A 73 11.70 -0.27 12.46
CA LEU A 73 11.10 -1.49 11.92
C LEU A 73 9.73 -1.14 11.36
N ILE A 74 9.52 -1.42 10.09
CA ILE A 74 8.25 -1.13 9.42
C ILE A 74 7.65 -2.41 8.88
N THR A 75 6.39 -2.67 9.20
CA THR A 75 5.54 -3.63 8.52
C THR A 75 4.37 -2.92 7.86
N THR A 76 3.91 -3.44 6.75
CA THR A 76 2.77 -2.85 6.02
C THR A 76 1.82 -3.93 5.53
N GLN A 77 0.59 -3.53 5.24
CA GLN A 77 -0.34 -4.40 4.52
C GLN A 77 0.24 -4.79 3.15
N MET A 78 -0.11 -5.99 2.69
CA MET A 78 0.34 -6.56 1.41
C MET A 78 -0.62 -6.24 0.26
N HIS A 79 -0.20 -6.55 -0.94
CA HIS A 79 -1.01 -6.59 -2.17
C HIS A 79 -1.66 -5.27 -2.60
N GLY A 80 -1.28 -4.16 -1.99
CA GLY A 80 -1.71 -2.85 -2.46
C GLY A 80 -0.60 -2.13 -3.21
N SER A 81 -0.95 -1.01 -3.85
CA SER A 81 -0.04 -0.25 -4.70
C SER A 81 -0.33 1.25 -4.69
N VAL A 82 0.72 2.01 -4.96
CA VAL A 82 0.69 3.45 -5.22
C VAL A 82 1.29 3.67 -6.60
N LEU A 83 0.66 4.51 -7.41
CA LEU A 83 1.21 4.99 -8.68
C LEU A 83 1.76 6.39 -8.49
N LYS A 84 2.96 6.63 -8.97
CA LYS A 84 3.55 7.97 -9.05
C LYS A 84 3.85 8.30 -10.50
N ASN A 85 3.29 9.39 -10.99
CA ASN A 85 3.62 9.91 -12.30
C ASN A 85 5.01 10.57 -12.24
N THR A 86 5.97 10.08 -13.01
CA THR A 86 7.36 10.55 -12.99
C THR A 86 7.55 11.90 -13.67
N GLN A 87 6.59 12.33 -14.49
CA GLN A 87 6.65 13.62 -15.21
C GLN A 87 6.02 14.74 -14.39
N SER A 88 4.80 14.51 -13.84
CA SER A 88 4.11 15.51 -13.02
C SER A 88 4.51 15.45 -11.55
N GLY A 89 5.05 14.33 -11.08
CA GLY A 89 5.29 14.07 -9.65
C GLY A 89 4.03 13.71 -8.86
N GLU A 90 2.88 13.67 -9.51
CA GLU A 90 1.60 13.37 -8.87
C GLU A 90 1.56 11.91 -8.39
N THR A 91 1.04 11.72 -7.20
CA THR A 91 0.91 10.41 -6.56
C THR A 91 -0.56 10.05 -6.40
N SER A 92 -0.91 8.82 -6.77
CA SER A 92 -2.26 8.29 -6.54
C SER A 92 -2.48 8.00 -5.06
N ASN A 93 -3.75 7.88 -4.65
CA ASN A 93 -4.07 7.18 -3.41
C ASN A 93 -3.47 5.76 -3.42
N TYR A 94 -3.24 5.21 -2.23
CA TYR A 94 -2.89 3.80 -2.07
C TYR A 94 -4.10 2.92 -2.37
N LEU A 95 -4.01 2.10 -3.41
CA LEU A 95 -4.99 1.06 -3.71
C LEU A 95 -4.78 -0.10 -2.73
N SER A 96 -5.78 -0.35 -1.90
CA SER A 96 -5.72 -1.43 -0.92
C SER A 96 -5.94 -2.80 -1.57
N TRP A 97 -5.49 -3.86 -0.90
CA TRP A 97 -5.84 -5.24 -1.23
C TRP A 97 -7.35 -5.53 -1.12
N GLN A 98 -8.09 -4.67 -0.41
CA GLN A 98 -9.55 -4.74 -0.27
C GLN A 98 -10.30 -4.18 -1.48
N ASP A 99 -9.60 -3.55 -2.41
CA ASP A 99 -10.20 -2.98 -3.61
C ASP A 99 -10.67 -4.10 -4.54
N GLU A 100 -11.92 -4.00 -4.99
CA GLU A 100 -12.58 -4.99 -5.84
C GLU A 100 -12.88 -4.46 -7.25
N ARG A 101 -12.29 -3.31 -7.66
CA ARG A 101 -12.57 -2.70 -8.97
C ARG A 101 -12.32 -3.63 -10.16
N CYS A 102 -11.38 -4.55 -10.03
CA CYS A 102 -11.08 -5.51 -11.08
C CYS A 102 -12.20 -6.54 -11.32
N LEU A 103 -13.16 -6.66 -10.39
CA LEU A 103 -14.36 -7.52 -10.54
C LEU A 103 -15.52 -6.79 -11.24
N ALA A 104 -15.48 -5.47 -11.33
CA ALA A 104 -16.52 -4.69 -11.99
C ALA A 104 -16.57 -5.05 -13.49
N VAL A 105 -17.76 -5.42 -13.97
CA VAL A 105 -17.97 -5.77 -15.38
C VAL A 105 -18.14 -4.49 -16.19
N ARG A 106 -17.33 -4.36 -17.25
CA ARG A 106 -17.39 -3.29 -18.25
C ARG A 106 -17.33 -3.91 -19.63
N ASP A 107 -18.19 -3.48 -20.51
CA ASP A 107 -18.26 -4.01 -21.88
C ASP A 107 -18.38 -5.56 -21.93
N GLY A 108 -19.10 -6.14 -20.96
CA GLY A 108 -19.38 -7.57 -20.88
C GLY A 108 -18.30 -8.44 -20.24
N GLU A 109 -17.18 -7.87 -19.78
CA GLU A 109 -16.08 -8.62 -19.16
C GLU A 109 -15.50 -7.85 -17.94
N SER A 110 -15.07 -8.56 -16.89
CA SER A 110 -14.32 -7.95 -15.82
C SER A 110 -12.83 -7.81 -16.18
N SER A 111 -12.14 -6.84 -15.56
CA SER A 111 -10.68 -6.70 -15.73
C SER A 111 -9.94 -7.94 -15.29
N LEU A 112 -10.41 -8.62 -14.25
CA LEU A 112 -9.82 -9.88 -13.78
C LEU A 112 -9.96 -11.00 -14.81
N ASP A 113 -11.14 -11.16 -15.44
CA ASP A 113 -11.35 -12.19 -16.45
C ASP A 113 -10.57 -11.89 -17.72
N ARG A 114 -10.48 -10.61 -18.10
CA ARG A 114 -9.62 -10.18 -19.21
C ARG A 114 -8.14 -10.54 -18.93
N LEU A 115 -7.61 -10.27 -17.73
CA LEU A 115 -6.25 -10.66 -17.35
C LEU A 115 -6.05 -12.18 -17.42
N ARG A 116 -7.00 -12.98 -16.93
CA ARG A 116 -6.95 -14.44 -17.01
C ARG A 116 -6.90 -14.96 -18.43
N ARG A 117 -7.51 -14.25 -19.36
CA ARG A 117 -7.54 -14.60 -20.78
C ARG A 117 -6.26 -14.20 -21.52
N ILE A 118 -5.65 -13.05 -21.18
CA ILE A 118 -4.47 -12.53 -21.90
C ILE A 118 -3.13 -13.01 -21.32
N ILE A 119 -3.08 -13.33 -20.02
CA ILE A 119 -1.85 -13.83 -19.40
C ILE A 119 -1.78 -15.35 -19.56
N PRO A 120 -0.73 -15.89 -20.20
CA PRO A 120 -0.58 -17.33 -20.35
C PRO A 120 -0.54 -18.06 -19.00
N ALA A 121 -1.15 -19.26 -18.94
CA ALA A 121 -1.28 -20.03 -17.70
C ALA A 121 0.07 -20.45 -17.10
N ASP A 122 1.07 -20.69 -17.92
CA ASP A 122 2.44 -21.00 -17.51
C ASP A 122 3.12 -19.81 -16.85
N VAL A 123 2.88 -18.58 -17.33
CA VAL A 123 3.38 -17.35 -16.71
C VAL A 123 2.76 -17.16 -15.31
N ILE A 124 1.45 -17.42 -15.18
CA ILE A 124 0.78 -17.39 -13.88
C ILE A 124 1.37 -18.46 -12.95
N ALA A 125 1.57 -19.67 -13.47
CA ALA A 125 2.15 -20.78 -12.69
C ALA A 125 3.56 -20.47 -12.19
N LEU A 126 4.40 -19.82 -13.01
CA LEU A 126 5.75 -19.38 -12.62
C LEU A 126 5.75 -18.40 -11.46
N SER A 127 4.72 -17.55 -11.32
CA SER A 127 4.60 -16.63 -10.18
C SER A 127 4.29 -17.32 -8.86
N GLY A 128 3.89 -18.60 -8.89
CA GLY A 128 3.43 -19.35 -7.71
C GLY A 128 2.09 -18.86 -7.13
N MET A 129 1.41 -17.95 -7.81
CA MET A 129 0.18 -17.32 -7.34
C MET A 129 -0.94 -17.46 -8.37
N ARG A 130 -2.19 -17.40 -7.90
CA ARG A 130 -3.36 -17.31 -8.77
C ARG A 130 -3.76 -15.85 -8.94
N LEU A 131 -4.23 -15.48 -10.14
CA LEU A 131 -4.86 -14.16 -10.33
C LEU A 131 -6.17 -14.08 -9.54
N LYS A 132 -6.24 -13.13 -8.63
CA LYS A 132 -7.40 -12.82 -7.77
C LYS A 132 -7.44 -11.32 -7.47
N CYS A 133 -8.61 -10.85 -7.04
CA CYS A 133 -8.86 -9.41 -6.92
C CYS A 133 -7.97 -8.71 -5.90
N GLU A 134 -7.51 -9.42 -4.87
CA GLU A 134 -6.61 -8.83 -3.86
C GLU A 134 -5.20 -8.51 -4.40
N MET A 135 -4.85 -9.00 -5.59
CA MET A 135 -3.53 -8.75 -6.16
C MET A 135 -3.42 -7.35 -6.74
N ALA A 136 -2.32 -6.66 -6.42
CA ALA A 136 -2.03 -5.32 -6.93
C ALA A 136 -2.15 -5.22 -8.46
N LEU A 137 -1.62 -6.21 -9.19
CA LEU A 137 -1.69 -6.26 -10.65
C LEU A 137 -3.14 -6.14 -11.17
N CYS A 138 -4.09 -6.85 -10.54
CA CYS A 138 -5.48 -6.88 -11.02
C CYS A 138 -6.16 -5.52 -10.84
N ASN A 139 -5.95 -4.88 -9.70
CA ASN A 139 -6.54 -3.58 -9.42
C ASN A 139 -5.81 -2.43 -10.13
N LEU A 140 -4.50 -2.51 -10.32
CA LEU A 140 -3.75 -1.57 -11.16
C LEU A 140 -4.21 -1.61 -12.61
N TYR A 141 -4.38 -2.80 -13.17
CA TYR A 141 -4.90 -2.97 -14.53
C TYR A 141 -6.30 -2.38 -14.68
N ALA A 142 -7.18 -2.62 -13.71
CA ALA A 142 -8.51 -2.05 -13.71
C ALA A 142 -8.48 -0.52 -13.58
N LYS A 143 -7.66 0.02 -12.67
CA LYS A 143 -7.47 1.48 -12.50
C LYS A 143 -6.96 2.12 -13.78
N ALA A 144 -5.97 1.52 -14.42
CA ALA A 144 -5.44 2.04 -15.67
C ALA A 144 -6.49 2.10 -16.78
N ALA A 145 -7.34 1.06 -16.87
CA ALA A 145 -8.45 1.05 -17.82
C ALA A 145 -9.56 2.05 -17.46
N GLU A 146 -9.81 2.30 -16.18
CA GLU A 146 -10.80 3.29 -15.70
C GLU A 146 -10.38 4.72 -16.00
N GLU A 147 -9.11 5.03 -15.83
CA GLU A 147 -8.55 6.39 -15.92
C GLU A 147 -7.80 6.63 -17.24
N GLU A 148 -7.88 5.67 -18.17
CA GLU A 148 -7.19 5.73 -19.48
C GLU A 148 -5.68 5.97 -19.36
N LEU A 149 -5.03 5.36 -18.34
CA LEU A 149 -3.61 5.52 -18.08
C LEU A 149 -2.77 4.60 -18.97
N ASP A 150 -1.75 5.15 -19.60
CA ASP A 150 -0.69 4.36 -20.24
C ASP A 150 0.43 4.05 -19.22
N LEU A 151 0.34 2.88 -18.59
CA LEU A 151 1.33 2.43 -17.59
C LEU A 151 2.65 1.96 -18.22
N SER A 152 2.80 1.95 -19.56
CA SER A 152 4.04 1.55 -20.22
C SER A 152 5.16 2.60 -20.05
N HIS A 153 4.80 3.84 -19.75
CA HIS A 153 5.72 4.95 -19.56
C HIS A 153 5.26 5.91 -18.47
N GLY A 154 6.22 6.59 -17.84
CA GLY A 154 5.93 7.74 -17.01
C GLY A 154 5.29 7.42 -15.65
N TYR A 155 5.31 6.16 -15.23
CA TYR A 155 4.81 5.76 -13.92
C TYR A 155 5.79 4.86 -13.17
N GLU A 156 5.88 5.10 -11.87
CA GLU A 156 6.51 4.20 -10.91
C GLU A 156 5.43 3.56 -10.03
N VAL A 157 5.62 2.28 -9.70
CA VAL A 157 4.72 1.52 -8.83
C VAL A 157 5.43 1.22 -7.52
N PHE A 158 4.80 1.60 -6.42
CA PHE A 158 5.29 1.34 -5.07
C PHE A 158 4.34 0.41 -4.32
N THR A 159 4.90 -0.43 -3.47
CA THR A 159 4.15 -0.99 -2.34
C THR A 159 4.00 0.09 -1.28
N LEU A 160 3.09 -0.08 -0.31
CA LEU A 160 2.96 0.90 0.78
C LEU A 160 4.29 1.07 1.53
N GLY A 161 4.98 -0.04 1.81
CA GLY A 161 6.27 0.00 2.51
C GLY A 161 7.34 0.73 1.71
N SER A 162 7.52 0.42 0.43
CA SER A 162 8.51 1.09 -0.40
C SER A 162 8.20 2.58 -0.60
N TYR A 163 6.92 2.96 -0.60
CA TYR A 163 6.53 4.37 -0.67
C TYR A 163 6.89 5.15 0.61
N ILE A 164 6.64 4.55 1.78
CA ILE A 164 6.90 5.21 3.07
C ILE A 164 8.41 5.46 3.29
N ILE A 165 9.28 4.57 2.80
CA ILE A 165 10.72 4.65 3.02
C ILE A 165 11.49 5.38 1.89
N ASN A 166 10.81 5.77 0.80
CA ASN A 166 11.41 6.50 -0.31
C ASN A 166 11.36 8.00 -0.05
#